data_98836125e86f872a361779641a74647b
#
_entry.id   98836125e86f872a361779641a74647b
#
_cell.length_a   1.000
_cell.length_b   1.000
_cell.length_c   1.000
_cell.angle_alpha   90.00
_cell.angle_beta   90.00
_cell.angle_gamma   90.00
#
_symmetry.space_group_name_H-M   'P 1'
#
loop_
_entity.id
_entity.type
_entity.pdbx_description
1 polymer ?
#
loop_
_entity_poly.entity_id
_entity_poly.type
_entity_poly.pdbx_seq_one_letter_code
_entity_poly.pdbx_strand_id
1 'polypeptide(L)'
;MFKRLPVVLVFLLLAIVAAGTVIGQKQAKSWKDWSKRDAEKILSDSAWAHLQVDTDLSEMFFQPTTDGRTSGGRAPNANQRLEQGATNQATSLTYGIRFFSARPVRQAFIRMIQLQQKNLEPDVIARMNSFAELPSEDSIIIAVTIEGTDKRSLGKAMQIIESAATGTLKNTTYLERNDGKRVFLEQYTPPGKDGFGARFIFPRIVDERPFITKDLNDVRFVSEFGTSIKLNMRFKVADMMLDGKLEY
;
A
#
# COMPACT_ATOMS: atom_id res chain seq x y z
N MET A 1 -33.31 -61.42 32.16
CA MET A 1 -33.80 -60.25 32.90
C MET A 1 -33.03 -59.01 32.38
N PHE A 2 -33.43 -58.40 31.29
CA PHE A 2 -32.79 -57.25 30.71
C PHE A 2 -33.40 -55.96 31.28
N LYS A 3 -32.64 -55.23 32.05
CA LYS A 3 -33.04 -53.90 32.58
C LYS A 3 -33.09 -52.90 31.43
N ARG A 4 -34.27 -52.38 31.11
CA ARG A 4 -34.48 -51.28 30.17
C ARG A 4 -33.87 -49.99 30.80
N LEU A 5 -32.75 -49.50 30.25
CA LEU A 5 -32.25 -48.13 30.54
C LEU A 5 -33.29 -47.12 30.05
N PRO A 6 -33.62 -46.09 30.82
CA PRO A 6 -34.68 -45.18 30.41
C PRO A 6 -34.17 -44.31 29.25
N VAL A 7 -34.92 -44.35 28.16
CA VAL A 7 -34.74 -43.59 26.92
C VAL A 7 -34.58 -42.08 27.17
N VAL A 8 -35.06 -41.59 28.32
CA VAL A 8 -34.97 -40.20 28.75
C VAL A 8 -33.51 -39.70 28.97
N LEU A 9 -32.58 -40.57 29.36
CA LEU A 9 -31.19 -40.21 29.63
C LEU A 9 -30.41 -39.96 28.33
N VAL A 10 -30.81 -40.64 27.21
CA VAL A 10 -30.17 -40.48 25.90
C VAL A 10 -30.59 -39.14 25.24
N PHE A 11 -31.84 -38.70 25.47
CA PHE A 11 -32.31 -37.40 24.97
C PHE A 11 -31.68 -36.18 25.71
N LEU A 12 -31.36 -36.35 26.99
CA LEU A 12 -30.69 -35.29 27.76
C LEU A 12 -29.22 -35.11 27.36
N LEU A 13 -28.52 -36.16 26.96
CA LEU A 13 -27.14 -36.11 26.47
C LEU A 13 -27.05 -35.53 25.04
N LEU A 14 -28.05 -35.75 24.20
CA LEU A 14 -28.12 -35.16 22.86
C LEU A 14 -28.44 -33.66 22.87
N ALA A 15 -29.16 -33.16 23.89
CA ALA A 15 -29.46 -31.74 24.04
C ALA A 15 -28.24 -30.91 24.50
N ILE A 16 -27.29 -31.53 25.20
CA ILE A 16 -26.06 -30.84 25.67
C ILE A 16 -25.03 -30.66 24.55
N VAL A 17 -25.04 -31.53 23.51
CA VAL A 17 -24.12 -31.40 22.37
C VAL A 17 -24.56 -30.32 21.39
N ALA A 18 -25.85 -29.94 21.38
CA ALA A 18 -26.37 -28.86 20.52
C ALA A 18 -26.14 -27.44 21.07
N ALA A 19 -25.72 -27.31 22.35
CA ALA A 19 -25.38 -26.02 22.97
C ALA A 19 -23.90 -25.63 22.85
N GLY A 20 -23.14 -26.40 22.08
CA GLY A 20 -21.72 -26.21 21.89
C GLY A 20 -21.39 -25.29 20.71
N THR A 21 -20.78 -24.17 21.03
CA THR A 21 -20.01 -23.28 20.15
C THR A 21 -20.84 -22.35 19.26
N VAL A 22 -21.57 -21.43 19.86
CA VAL A 22 -21.56 -20.08 19.33
C VAL A 22 -20.16 -19.52 19.63
N ILE A 23 -19.17 -19.90 18.81
CA ILE A 23 -17.93 -19.14 18.69
C ILE A 23 -18.40 -17.78 18.20
N GLY A 24 -18.42 -16.79 19.09
CA GLY A 24 -18.75 -15.43 18.73
C GLY A 24 -17.81 -15.02 17.61
N GLN A 25 -18.29 -15.09 16.37
CA GLN A 25 -17.64 -14.41 15.28
C GLN A 25 -17.54 -12.97 15.74
N LYS A 26 -16.35 -12.54 16.09
CA LYS A 26 -16.04 -11.14 16.37
C LYS A 26 -16.53 -10.39 15.12
N GLN A 27 -17.70 -9.78 15.24
CA GLN A 27 -18.32 -9.04 14.15
C GLN A 27 -17.28 -8.04 13.66
N ALA A 28 -16.91 -8.11 12.39
CA ALA A 28 -15.87 -7.27 11.85
C ALA A 28 -16.26 -5.81 12.14
N LYS A 29 -15.37 -5.09 12.84
CA LYS A 29 -15.59 -3.72 13.24
C LYS A 29 -15.86 -2.87 12.00
N SER A 30 -16.92 -2.06 12.03
CA SER A 30 -17.20 -1.12 10.95
C SER A 30 -15.99 -0.22 10.70
N TRP A 31 -15.66 0.06 9.45
CA TRP A 31 -14.54 0.94 9.12
C TRP A 31 -14.70 2.35 9.71
N LYS A 32 -15.92 2.81 9.92
CA LYS A 32 -16.24 4.10 10.58
C LYS A 32 -15.77 4.12 12.05
N ASP A 33 -15.61 2.95 12.66
CA ASP A 33 -15.15 2.80 14.04
C ASP A 33 -13.67 2.44 14.14
N TRP A 34 -12.95 2.35 13.03
CA TRP A 34 -11.52 2.06 13.05
C TRP A 34 -10.76 3.13 13.82
N SER A 35 -9.84 2.71 14.67
CA SER A 35 -8.86 3.60 15.27
C SER A 35 -7.84 4.07 14.23
N LYS A 36 -7.04 5.07 14.56
CA LYS A 36 -5.91 5.51 13.73
C LYS A 36 -5.01 4.32 13.37
N ARG A 37 -4.67 3.48 14.34
CA ARG A 37 -3.84 2.29 14.15
C ARG A 37 -4.47 1.26 13.20
N ASP A 38 -5.79 1.05 13.29
CA ASP A 38 -6.50 0.13 12.40
C ASP A 38 -6.40 0.62 10.94
N ALA A 39 -6.66 1.91 10.72
CA ALA A 39 -6.58 2.53 9.40
C ALA A 39 -5.14 2.56 8.86
N GLU A 40 -4.15 2.92 9.67
CA GLU A 40 -2.73 2.88 9.30
C GLU A 40 -2.30 1.47 8.88
N LYS A 41 -2.74 0.44 9.60
CA LYS A 41 -2.43 -0.94 9.23
C LYS A 41 -2.98 -1.31 7.87
N ILE A 42 -4.21 -0.91 7.53
CA ILE A 42 -4.77 -1.15 6.19
C ILE A 42 -3.94 -0.43 5.12
N LEU A 43 -3.41 0.76 5.42
CA LEU A 43 -2.64 1.58 4.47
C LEU A 43 -1.17 1.19 4.33
N SER A 44 -0.62 0.37 5.23
CA SER A 44 0.82 0.04 5.24
C SER A 44 1.13 -1.45 5.18
N ASP A 45 0.27 -2.29 5.78
CA ASP A 45 0.50 -3.74 5.93
C ASP A 45 -0.83 -4.49 5.87
N SER A 46 -1.35 -4.65 4.67
CA SER A 46 -2.60 -5.38 4.40
C SER A 46 -2.51 -6.10 3.06
N ALA A 47 -3.55 -6.85 2.70
CA ALA A 47 -3.66 -7.47 1.38
C ALA A 47 -3.58 -6.47 0.21
N TRP A 48 -3.93 -5.20 0.45
CA TRP A 48 -4.04 -4.14 -0.56
C TRP A 48 -2.96 -3.07 -0.47
N ALA A 49 -2.08 -3.13 0.54
CA ALA A 49 -1.10 -2.08 0.79
C ALA A 49 0.19 -2.65 1.38
N HIS A 50 1.31 -2.25 0.81
CA HIS A 50 2.65 -2.61 1.27
C HIS A 50 3.59 -1.42 1.22
N LEU A 51 4.68 -1.53 1.99
CA LEU A 51 5.76 -0.55 2.00
C LEU A 51 6.99 -1.13 1.29
N GLN A 52 7.54 -0.37 0.36
CA GLN A 52 8.87 -0.62 -0.20
C GLN A 52 9.84 0.40 0.41
N VAL A 53 10.96 -0.08 0.95
CA VAL A 53 12.01 0.77 1.53
C VAL A 53 13.25 0.68 0.65
N ASP A 54 13.67 1.82 0.14
CA ASP A 54 14.93 1.95 -0.60
C ASP A 54 15.93 2.67 0.32
N THR A 55 17.07 2.02 0.57
CA THR A 55 18.13 2.56 1.43
C THR A 55 19.33 2.90 0.60
N ASP A 56 19.72 4.16 0.63
CA ASP A 56 20.98 4.65 0.04
C ASP A 56 22.09 4.65 1.09
N LEU A 57 23.10 3.80 0.86
CA LEU A 57 24.27 3.67 1.69
C LEU A 57 25.48 4.44 1.13
N SER A 58 25.34 5.13 0.00
CA SER A 58 26.45 5.77 -0.70
C SER A 58 27.18 6.79 0.15
N GLU A 59 26.46 7.52 1.02
CA GLU A 59 27.07 8.50 1.93
C GLU A 59 27.83 7.85 3.11
N MET A 60 27.47 6.62 3.50
CA MET A 60 28.20 5.91 4.57
C MET A 60 29.59 5.45 4.15
N PHE A 61 29.77 5.21 2.85
CA PHE A 61 31.04 4.70 2.28
C PHE A 61 31.77 5.75 1.44
N PHE A 62 31.36 7.02 1.54
CA PHE A 62 32.02 8.09 0.83
C PHE A 62 33.46 8.23 1.32
N GLN A 63 34.40 7.64 0.58
CA GLN A 63 35.83 7.95 0.67
C GLN A 63 36.07 9.10 -0.31
N PRO A 64 36.57 10.25 0.16
CA PRO A 64 36.98 11.29 -0.76
C PRO A 64 38.09 10.71 -1.64
N THR A 65 37.83 10.56 -2.92
CA THR A 65 38.84 10.25 -3.92
C THR A 65 39.81 11.44 -3.94
N THR A 66 40.95 11.30 -3.31
CA THR A 66 42.12 12.14 -3.56
C THR A 66 42.57 11.81 -4.96
N ASP A 67 42.04 12.54 -5.97
CA ASP A 67 42.71 12.62 -7.25
C ASP A 67 44.13 13.07 -6.94
N GLY A 68 45.10 12.19 -7.28
CA GLY A 68 46.52 12.30 -6.92
C GLY A 68 47.24 13.50 -7.56
N ARG A 69 46.80 14.71 -7.25
CA ARG A 69 47.55 15.94 -7.47
C ARG A 69 47.83 16.60 -6.13
N THR A 70 48.97 16.22 -5.65
CA THR A 70 49.77 16.85 -4.65
C THR A 70 49.65 18.36 -4.63
N SER A 71 48.94 18.86 -3.66
CA SER A 71 49.28 20.09 -3.00
C SER A 71 48.86 19.89 -1.55
N GLY A 72 49.80 19.87 -0.62
CA GLY A 72 49.75 19.57 0.81
C GLY A 72 48.49 19.86 1.62
N GLY A 73 47.35 19.43 1.14
CA GLY A 73 46.05 19.61 1.75
C GLY A 73 45.71 18.44 2.68
N ARG A 74 45.67 18.77 3.96
CA ARG A 74 45.14 17.91 5.04
C ARG A 74 43.76 17.40 4.66
N ALA A 75 43.55 16.07 4.75
CA ALA A 75 42.22 15.48 4.53
C ALA A 75 41.16 16.25 5.33
N PRO A 76 39.98 16.58 4.74
CA PRO A 76 38.95 17.31 5.44
C PRO A 76 38.53 16.54 6.71
N ASN A 77 38.52 17.24 7.83
CA ASN A 77 38.10 16.67 9.10
C ASN A 77 36.58 16.42 9.12
N ALA A 78 36.07 15.65 10.07
CA ALA A 78 34.67 15.28 10.16
C ALA A 78 33.74 16.51 10.16
N ASN A 79 34.15 17.66 10.71
CA ASN A 79 33.37 18.89 10.74
C ASN A 79 33.23 19.55 9.36
N GLN A 80 34.30 19.54 8.56
CA GLN A 80 34.21 20.05 7.18
C GLN A 80 33.35 19.20 6.29
N ARG A 81 33.23 17.88 6.55
CA ARG A 81 32.29 16.98 5.85
C ARG A 81 30.84 17.30 6.23
N LEU A 82 30.55 17.59 7.49
CA LEU A 82 29.22 18.01 7.94
C LEU A 82 28.83 19.35 7.32
N GLU A 83 29.75 20.31 7.21
CA GLU A 83 29.52 21.61 6.54
C GLU A 83 29.25 21.42 5.03
N GLN A 84 29.80 20.38 4.41
CA GLN A 84 29.54 20.01 3.02
C GLN A 84 28.27 19.16 2.84
N GLY A 85 27.54 18.88 3.94
CA GLY A 85 26.26 18.18 3.92
C GLY A 85 26.35 16.66 3.85
N ALA A 86 27.54 16.09 4.13
CA ALA A 86 27.68 14.64 4.31
C ALA A 86 27.17 14.24 5.70
N THR A 87 26.08 13.46 5.74
CA THR A 87 25.43 13.08 7.01
C THR A 87 26.05 11.85 7.66
N ASN A 88 26.92 11.11 6.96
CA ASN A 88 27.43 9.79 7.36
C ASN A 88 26.34 8.82 7.83
N GLN A 89 25.10 9.02 7.41
CA GLN A 89 23.97 8.21 7.76
C GLN A 89 23.33 7.61 6.51
N ALA A 90 22.89 6.36 6.61
CA ALA A 90 22.05 5.78 5.58
C ALA A 90 20.78 6.62 5.42
N THR A 91 20.45 7.02 4.21
CA THR A 91 19.19 7.67 3.91
C THR A 91 18.20 6.65 3.39
N SER A 92 16.98 6.68 3.85
CA SER A 92 15.93 5.77 3.39
C SER A 92 14.72 6.55 2.89
N LEU A 93 14.18 6.06 1.77
CA LEU A 93 12.90 6.46 1.24
C LEU A 93 11.93 5.29 1.38
N THR A 94 10.74 5.57 1.88
CA THR A 94 9.67 4.59 2.02
C THR A 94 8.55 4.93 1.04
N TYR A 95 8.24 3.99 0.16
CA TYR A 95 7.14 4.09 -0.79
C TYR A 95 5.96 3.25 -0.29
N GLY A 96 4.84 3.90 0.01
CA GLY A 96 3.60 3.19 0.33
C GLY A 96 2.83 2.90 -0.95
N ILE A 97 2.78 1.64 -1.39
CA ILE A 97 2.15 1.18 -2.63
C ILE A 97 0.83 0.51 -2.31
N ARG A 98 -0.29 1.02 -2.85
CA ARG A 98 -1.64 0.64 -2.41
C ARG A 98 -2.60 0.50 -3.58
N PHE A 99 -3.45 -0.51 -3.56
CA PHE A 99 -4.62 -0.60 -4.44
C PHE A 99 -5.69 0.41 -4.00
N PHE A 100 -5.60 1.64 -4.51
CA PHE A 100 -6.54 2.71 -4.18
C PHE A 100 -7.96 2.44 -4.69
N SER A 101 -8.08 1.67 -5.76
CA SER A 101 -9.37 1.18 -6.25
C SER A 101 -10.05 0.21 -5.28
N ALA A 102 -9.32 -0.43 -4.35
CA ALA A 102 -9.89 -1.31 -3.35
C ALA A 102 -10.62 -0.52 -2.25
N ARG A 103 -11.85 -0.92 -1.95
CA ARG A 103 -12.71 -0.27 -0.94
C ARG A 103 -12.04 -0.14 0.44
N PRO A 104 -11.35 -1.16 1.00
CA PRO A 104 -10.69 -1.04 2.30
C PRO A 104 -9.65 0.08 2.34
N VAL A 105 -8.92 0.31 1.25
CA VAL A 105 -7.91 1.36 1.17
C VAL A 105 -8.57 2.74 1.17
N ARG A 106 -9.64 2.95 0.39
CA ARG A 106 -10.41 4.21 0.40
C ARG A 106 -11.04 4.48 1.76
N GLN A 107 -11.63 3.46 2.39
CA GLN A 107 -12.19 3.55 3.73
C GLN A 107 -11.13 3.97 4.75
N ALA A 108 -9.93 3.38 4.70
CA ALA A 108 -8.84 3.72 5.60
C ALA A 108 -8.33 5.16 5.38
N PHE A 109 -8.20 5.61 4.13
CA PHE A 109 -7.84 7.00 3.82
C PHE A 109 -8.87 7.99 4.37
N ILE A 110 -10.16 7.76 4.09
CA ILE A 110 -11.23 8.63 4.58
C ILE A 110 -11.26 8.63 6.11
N ARG A 111 -11.09 7.46 6.73
CA ARG A 111 -11.04 7.37 8.20
C ARG A 111 -9.88 8.18 8.79
N MET A 112 -8.71 8.12 8.17
CA MET A 112 -7.56 8.92 8.60
C MET A 112 -7.84 10.43 8.52
N ILE A 113 -8.45 10.90 7.43
CA ILE A 113 -8.84 12.30 7.29
C ILE A 113 -9.83 12.70 8.38
N GLN A 114 -10.87 11.90 8.62
CA GLN A 114 -11.88 12.17 9.65
C GLN A 114 -11.29 12.19 11.07
N LEU A 115 -10.27 11.37 11.35
CA LEU A 115 -9.59 11.36 12.65
C LEU A 115 -8.64 12.56 12.85
N GLN A 116 -8.12 13.11 11.76
CA GLN A 116 -7.22 14.27 11.80
C GLN A 116 -7.97 15.59 11.85
N GLN A 117 -9.11 15.69 11.19
CA GLN A 117 -9.91 16.90 11.07
C GLN A 117 -11.10 16.87 12.02
N LYS A 118 -11.03 17.65 13.12
CA LYS A 118 -12.04 17.62 14.18
C LYS A 118 -13.38 18.32 13.85
N ASN A 119 -13.39 19.21 12.85
CA ASN A 119 -14.54 20.09 12.56
C ASN A 119 -14.98 19.93 11.10
N LEU A 120 -15.20 18.69 10.66
CA LEU A 120 -15.79 18.44 9.34
C LEU A 120 -17.30 18.65 9.38
N GLU A 121 -17.83 19.38 8.42
CA GLU A 121 -19.25 19.57 8.23
C GLU A 121 -19.95 18.21 7.89
N PRO A 122 -21.18 17.97 8.38
CA PRO A 122 -21.87 16.69 8.18
C PRO A 122 -22.03 16.27 6.73
N ASP A 123 -22.27 17.19 5.82
CA ASP A 123 -22.38 16.93 4.38
C ASP A 123 -21.02 16.58 3.74
N VAL A 124 -19.90 17.12 4.24
CA VAL A 124 -18.55 16.72 3.83
C VAL A 124 -18.29 15.29 4.27
N ILE A 125 -18.63 14.94 5.51
CA ILE A 125 -18.52 13.57 6.02
C ILE A 125 -19.36 12.60 5.17
N ALA A 126 -20.59 12.98 4.83
CA ALA A 126 -21.46 12.15 4.01
C ALA A 126 -20.85 11.90 2.61
N ARG A 127 -20.32 12.92 1.95
CA ARG A 127 -19.62 12.77 0.65
C ARG A 127 -18.38 11.89 0.75
N MET A 128 -17.58 12.07 1.80
CA MET A 128 -16.40 11.22 2.05
C MET A 128 -16.79 9.76 2.25
N ASN A 129 -17.83 9.50 3.03
CA ASN A 129 -18.34 8.15 3.25
C ASN A 129 -18.85 7.52 1.95
N SER A 130 -19.58 8.28 1.14
CA SER A 130 -20.04 7.81 -0.18
C SER A 130 -18.84 7.46 -1.07
N PHE A 131 -17.82 8.31 -1.15
CA PHE A 131 -16.61 8.03 -1.91
C PHE A 131 -15.90 6.75 -1.42
N ALA A 132 -15.82 6.52 -0.10
CA ALA A 132 -15.20 5.33 0.47
C ALA A 132 -15.91 4.02 0.06
N GLU A 133 -17.22 4.07 -0.19
CA GLU A 133 -18.05 2.92 -0.53
C GLU A 133 -18.28 2.74 -2.05
N LEU A 134 -17.91 3.72 -2.88
CA LEU A 134 -18.11 3.61 -4.33
C LEU A 134 -17.41 2.35 -4.88
N PRO A 135 -18.06 1.57 -5.74
CA PRO A 135 -17.37 0.52 -6.47
C PRO A 135 -16.39 1.15 -7.46
N SER A 136 -15.24 0.51 -7.67
CA SER A 136 -14.30 0.87 -8.74
C SER A 136 -14.45 -0.18 -9.83
N GLU A 137 -15.32 0.08 -10.82
CA GLU A 137 -15.67 -0.92 -11.84
C GLU A 137 -14.81 -0.80 -13.09
N ASP A 138 -14.34 0.40 -13.43
CA ASP A 138 -13.72 0.68 -14.72
C ASP A 138 -12.19 0.54 -14.71
N SER A 139 -11.54 0.83 -13.57
CA SER A 139 -10.09 0.92 -13.52
C SER A 139 -9.49 0.28 -12.27
N ILE A 140 -8.26 -0.19 -12.41
CA ILE A 140 -7.38 -0.51 -11.29
C ILE A 140 -6.52 0.73 -11.01
N ILE A 141 -6.54 1.21 -9.77
CA ILE A 141 -5.77 2.39 -9.37
C ILE A 141 -4.77 2.01 -8.30
N ILE A 142 -3.49 2.16 -8.60
CA ILE A 142 -2.43 2.07 -7.60
C ILE A 142 -2.06 3.48 -7.15
N ALA A 143 -2.11 3.74 -5.85
CA ALA A 143 -1.62 4.97 -5.26
C ALA A 143 -0.24 4.76 -4.63
N VAL A 144 0.66 5.72 -4.82
CA VAL A 144 2.01 5.69 -4.26
C VAL A 144 2.28 6.97 -3.49
N THR A 145 2.54 6.83 -2.19
CA THR A 145 3.04 7.92 -1.33
C THR A 145 4.52 7.71 -1.04
N ILE A 146 5.23 8.80 -0.75
CA ILE A 146 6.66 8.76 -0.44
C ILE A 146 6.89 9.43 0.90
N GLU A 147 7.69 8.81 1.73
CA GLU A 147 8.17 9.33 3.00
C GLU A 147 9.68 9.13 3.09
N GLY A 148 10.36 10.00 3.80
CA GLY A 148 11.80 9.91 4.00
C GLY A 148 12.26 10.75 5.17
N THR A 149 13.34 10.32 5.83
CA THR A 149 13.94 11.05 6.96
C THR A 149 14.84 12.18 6.47
N ASP A 150 15.51 12.00 5.34
CA ASP A 150 16.36 13.02 4.73
C ASP A 150 15.56 13.88 3.74
N LYS A 151 15.48 15.19 4.04
CA LYS A 151 14.72 16.16 3.23
C LYS A 151 15.25 16.32 1.81
N ARG A 152 16.58 16.18 1.61
CA ARG A 152 17.20 16.31 0.29
C ARG A 152 16.82 15.14 -0.62
N SER A 153 16.97 13.91 -0.14
CA SER A 153 16.60 12.70 -0.87
C SER A 153 15.11 12.66 -1.15
N LEU A 154 14.28 12.98 -0.15
CA LEU A 154 12.83 13.09 -0.31
C LEU A 154 12.46 14.16 -1.35
N GLY A 155 13.06 15.34 -1.30
CA GLY A 155 12.80 16.43 -2.26
C GLY A 155 13.15 16.04 -3.70
N LYS A 156 14.29 15.36 -3.92
CA LYS A 156 14.67 14.82 -5.24
C LYS A 156 13.67 13.79 -5.75
N ALA A 157 13.28 12.83 -4.90
CA ALA A 157 12.33 11.79 -5.26
C ALA A 157 10.94 12.39 -5.59
N MET A 158 10.47 13.34 -4.79
CA MET A 158 9.23 14.07 -5.04
C MET A 158 9.27 14.83 -6.37
N GLN A 159 10.36 15.55 -6.67
CA GLN A 159 10.51 16.25 -7.94
C GLN A 159 10.44 15.32 -9.15
N ILE A 160 11.07 14.12 -9.08
CA ILE A 160 11.02 13.13 -10.15
C ILE A 160 9.58 12.66 -10.37
N ILE A 161 8.86 12.35 -9.29
CA ILE A 161 7.49 11.82 -9.35
C ILE A 161 6.51 12.91 -9.78
N GLU A 162 6.66 14.15 -9.30
CA GLU A 162 5.80 15.28 -9.68
C GLU A 162 5.97 15.71 -11.13
N SER A 163 7.19 15.60 -11.67
CA SER A 163 7.49 15.95 -13.07
C SER A 163 7.20 14.86 -14.09
N ALA A 164 6.90 13.63 -13.62
CA ALA A 164 6.61 12.52 -14.51
C ALA A 164 5.25 12.69 -15.22
N ALA A 165 5.15 12.10 -16.40
CA ALA A 165 3.94 12.12 -17.21
C ALA A 165 3.61 10.71 -17.73
N THR A 166 2.36 10.49 -18.11
CA THR A 166 1.89 9.22 -18.68
C THR A 166 2.79 8.74 -19.82
N GLY A 167 3.17 9.65 -20.74
CA GLY A 167 4.00 9.30 -21.90
C GLY A 167 5.38 8.75 -21.55
N THR A 168 6.00 9.24 -20.46
CA THR A 168 7.31 8.77 -20.00
C THR A 168 7.26 7.45 -19.25
N LEU A 169 6.13 7.15 -18.59
CA LEU A 169 5.97 5.97 -17.75
C LEU A 169 5.27 4.80 -18.46
N LYS A 170 4.57 5.06 -19.56
CA LYS A 170 3.68 4.08 -20.20
C LYS A 170 4.35 2.75 -20.52
N ASN A 171 5.62 2.75 -20.92
CA ASN A 171 6.32 1.54 -21.35
C ASN A 171 7.07 0.84 -20.21
N THR A 172 7.25 1.50 -19.06
CA THR A 172 8.01 1.00 -17.90
C THR A 172 7.12 0.77 -16.69
N THR A 173 5.80 0.98 -16.83
CA THR A 173 4.83 0.82 -15.74
C THR A 173 3.73 -0.13 -16.15
N TYR A 174 3.56 -1.19 -15.36
CA TYR A 174 2.57 -2.24 -15.65
C TYR A 174 2.17 -3.01 -14.40
N LEU A 175 1.02 -3.67 -14.48
CA LEU A 175 0.67 -4.78 -13.61
C LEU A 175 0.98 -6.09 -14.34
N GLU A 176 1.62 -7.03 -13.65
CA GLU A 176 1.98 -8.34 -14.18
C GLU A 176 1.36 -9.43 -13.32
N ARG A 177 0.69 -10.36 -13.94
CA ARG A 177 0.11 -11.55 -13.32
C ARG A 177 1.17 -12.65 -13.19
N ASN A 178 0.94 -13.62 -12.29
CA ASN A 178 1.81 -14.78 -12.14
C ASN A 178 1.91 -15.68 -13.40
N ASP A 179 0.99 -15.56 -14.37
CA ASP A 179 1.06 -16.23 -15.68
C ASP A 179 1.85 -15.44 -16.74
N GLY A 180 2.47 -14.31 -16.35
CA GLY A 180 3.29 -13.46 -17.21
C GLY A 180 2.51 -12.45 -18.05
N LYS A 181 1.17 -12.44 -17.99
CA LYS A 181 0.37 -11.42 -18.69
C LYS A 181 0.55 -10.06 -18.03
N ARG A 182 0.64 -9.01 -18.86
CA ARG A 182 0.81 -7.62 -18.42
C ARG A 182 -0.29 -6.74 -18.93
N VAL A 183 -0.68 -5.77 -18.09
CA VAL A 183 -1.46 -4.61 -18.48
C VAL A 183 -0.63 -3.37 -18.20
N PHE A 184 -0.48 -2.52 -19.20
CA PHE A 184 0.34 -1.32 -19.10
C PHE A 184 -0.46 -0.13 -18.61
N LEU A 185 0.26 0.85 -18.09
CA LEU A 185 -0.27 2.11 -17.60
C LEU A 185 -1.12 2.80 -18.69
N GLU A 186 -2.35 3.14 -18.34
CA GLU A 186 -3.25 3.94 -19.18
C GLU A 186 -3.06 5.43 -18.89
N GLN A 187 -3.07 5.80 -17.61
CA GLN A 187 -2.91 7.18 -17.18
C GLN A 187 -2.11 7.28 -15.89
N TYR A 188 -1.29 8.31 -15.80
CA TYR A 188 -0.57 8.73 -14.59
C TYR A 188 -1.07 10.08 -14.12
N THR A 189 -1.32 10.21 -12.83
CA THR A 189 -1.65 11.47 -12.18
C THR A 189 -0.59 11.73 -11.09
N PRO A 190 0.20 12.82 -11.18
CA PRO A 190 1.19 13.16 -10.17
C PRO A 190 0.53 13.44 -8.81
N PRO A 191 1.31 13.45 -7.70
CA PRO A 191 0.81 13.76 -6.37
C PRO A 191 0.11 15.12 -6.34
N GLY A 192 -1.09 15.16 -5.78
CA GLY A 192 -1.85 16.39 -5.56
C GLY A 192 -1.88 16.80 -4.09
N LYS A 193 -2.65 17.87 -3.80
CA LYS A 193 -2.87 18.35 -2.43
C LYS A 193 -3.89 17.47 -1.65
N ASP A 194 -4.44 16.45 -2.30
CA ASP A 194 -5.45 15.55 -1.74
C ASP A 194 -4.87 14.50 -0.77
N GLY A 195 -3.54 14.36 -0.72
CA GLY A 195 -2.85 13.42 0.17
C GLY A 195 -2.87 11.96 -0.29
N PHE A 196 -3.48 11.65 -1.43
CA PHE A 196 -3.54 10.27 -1.95
C PHE A 196 -2.25 9.81 -2.63
N GLY A 197 -1.31 10.74 -2.91
CA GLY A 197 -0.06 10.47 -3.60
C GLY A 197 -0.19 10.41 -5.13
N ALA A 198 0.82 9.87 -5.80
CA ALA A 198 0.79 9.62 -7.23
C ALA A 198 -0.17 8.48 -7.55
N ARG A 199 -0.96 8.60 -8.63
CA ARG A 199 -1.94 7.58 -9.05
C ARG A 199 -1.59 7.02 -10.41
N PHE A 200 -1.58 5.69 -10.48
CA PHE A 200 -1.32 4.90 -11.67
C PHE A 200 -2.61 4.16 -12.03
N ILE A 201 -3.17 4.47 -13.17
CA ILE A 201 -4.47 3.97 -13.61
C ILE A 201 -4.25 2.95 -14.71
N PHE A 202 -4.83 1.76 -14.54
CA PHE A 202 -4.76 0.64 -15.45
C PHE A 202 -6.16 0.18 -15.84
N PRO A 203 -6.35 -0.36 -17.05
CA PRO A 203 -7.60 -1.01 -17.44
C PRO A 203 -7.93 -2.17 -16.48
N ARG A 204 -9.16 -2.22 -16.02
CA ARG A 204 -9.64 -3.34 -15.19
C ARG A 204 -10.06 -4.54 -16.04
N ILE A 205 -10.57 -4.27 -17.22
CA ILE A 205 -11.01 -5.26 -18.20
C ILE A 205 -10.00 -5.30 -19.35
N VAL A 206 -9.54 -6.50 -19.66
CA VAL A 206 -8.64 -6.78 -20.79
C VAL A 206 -9.20 -7.99 -21.53
N ASP A 207 -9.34 -7.92 -22.83
CA ASP A 207 -9.96 -8.98 -23.65
C ASP A 207 -11.34 -9.41 -23.10
N GLU A 208 -12.18 -8.42 -22.76
CA GLU A 208 -13.55 -8.59 -22.23
C GLU A 208 -13.62 -9.34 -20.87
N ARG A 209 -12.50 -9.49 -20.17
CA ARG A 209 -12.42 -10.19 -18.89
C ARG A 209 -11.70 -9.35 -17.83
N PRO A 210 -12.05 -9.50 -16.55
CA PRO A 210 -11.29 -8.87 -15.48
C PRO A 210 -9.80 -9.28 -15.54
N PHE A 211 -8.90 -8.31 -15.44
CA PHE A 211 -7.46 -8.59 -15.46
C PHE A 211 -7.01 -9.39 -14.23
N ILE A 212 -7.56 -9.09 -13.06
CA ILE A 212 -7.29 -9.84 -11.83
C ILE A 212 -8.50 -10.72 -11.52
N THR A 213 -8.28 -12.03 -11.39
CA THR A 213 -9.30 -13.05 -11.13
C THR A 213 -8.90 -13.89 -9.91
N LYS A 214 -9.87 -14.56 -9.26
CA LYS A 214 -9.66 -15.31 -8.01
C LYS A 214 -8.70 -16.50 -8.13
N ASP A 215 -8.50 -17.00 -9.33
CA ASP A 215 -7.62 -18.13 -9.65
C ASP A 215 -6.15 -17.75 -9.76
N LEU A 216 -5.84 -16.44 -9.74
CA LEU A 216 -4.46 -15.98 -9.74
C LEU A 216 -3.82 -16.11 -8.36
N ASN A 217 -2.53 -16.44 -8.33
CA ASN A 217 -1.75 -16.47 -7.11
C ASN A 217 -1.39 -15.05 -6.66
N ASP A 218 -0.83 -14.26 -7.58
CA ASP A 218 -0.38 -12.92 -7.28
C ASP A 218 -0.45 -11.99 -8.51
N VAL A 219 -0.42 -10.69 -8.21
CA VAL A 219 -0.24 -9.61 -9.17
C VAL A 219 0.91 -8.72 -8.68
N ARG A 220 1.78 -8.30 -9.60
CA ARG A 220 2.94 -7.48 -9.33
C ARG A 220 2.78 -6.11 -10.00
N PHE A 221 2.91 -5.06 -9.21
CA PHE A 221 3.04 -3.69 -9.70
C PHE A 221 4.51 -3.37 -9.95
N VAL A 222 4.81 -2.86 -11.14
CA VAL A 222 6.16 -2.41 -11.53
C VAL A 222 6.04 -1.02 -12.11
N SER A 223 6.94 -0.11 -11.69
CA SER A 223 7.08 1.23 -12.28
C SER A 223 8.51 1.69 -12.18
N GLU A 224 9.06 2.24 -13.26
CA GLU A 224 10.41 2.79 -13.30
C GLU A 224 10.38 4.27 -13.73
N PHE A 225 10.90 5.14 -12.88
CA PHE A 225 11.12 6.55 -13.18
C PHE A 225 12.59 6.74 -13.60
N GLY A 226 12.85 6.42 -14.84
CA GLY A 226 14.21 6.37 -15.38
C GLY A 226 15.06 5.35 -14.63
N THR A 227 16.28 5.73 -14.26
CA THR A 227 17.21 4.89 -13.48
C THR A 227 17.13 5.14 -11.97
N SER A 228 16.40 6.18 -11.55
CA SER A 228 16.47 6.72 -10.19
C SER A 228 15.52 6.06 -9.21
N ILE A 229 14.29 5.75 -9.63
CA ILE A 229 13.27 5.15 -8.75
C ILE A 229 12.71 3.92 -9.45
N LYS A 230 12.75 2.80 -8.74
CA LYS A 230 12.18 1.52 -9.19
C LYS A 230 11.21 1.01 -8.15
N LEU A 231 9.95 0.95 -8.50
CA LEU A 231 8.90 0.38 -7.68
C LEU A 231 8.59 -1.03 -8.16
N ASN A 232 8.57 -1.98 -7.23
CA ASN A 232 8.28 -3.37 -7.53
C ASN A 232 7.61 -4.02 -6.32
N MET A 233 6.29 -4.19 -6.40
CA MET A 233 5.52 -4.72 -5.29
C MET A 233 4.58 -5.83 -5.74
N ARG A 234 4.58 -6.93 -4.98
CA ARG A 234 3.75 -8.10 -5.23
C ARG A 234 2.61 -8.17 -4.22
N PHE A 235 1.42 -8.50 -4.70
CA PHE A 235 0.20 -8.66 -3.91
C PHE A 235 -0.38 -10.05 -4.12
N LYS A 236 -0.70 -10.76 -3.05
CA LYS A 236 -1.34 -12.07 -3.10
C LYS A 236 -2.84 -11.91 -3.33
N VAL A 237 -3.33 -12.41 -4.45
CA VAL A 237 -4.74 -12.25 -4.84
C VAL A 237 -5.68 -12.97 -3.87
N ALA A 238 -5.28 -14.13 -3.36
CA ALA A 238 -6.07 -14.88 -2.39
C ALA A 238 -6.37 -14.11 -1.09
N ASP A 239 -5.50 -13.17 -0.71
CA ASP A 239 -5.65 -12.36 0.50
C ASP A 239 -6.52 -11.10 0.25
N MET A 240 -6.75 -10.71 -1.03
CA MET A 240 -7.50 -9.50 -1.40
C MET A 240 -9.02 -9.73 -1.37
N MET A 241 -9.51 -10.46 -0.37
CA MET A 241 -10.92 -10.79 -0.22
C MET A 241 -11.58 -9.89 0.82
N LEU A 242 -12.69 -9.26 0.45
CA LEU A 242 -13.56 -8.50 1.34
C LEU A 242 -14.99 -9.03 1.22
N ASP A 243 -15.62 -9.40 2.33
CA ASP A 243 -16.99 -9.95 2.37
C ASP A 243 -17.20 -11.12 1.36
N GLY A 244 -16.17 -11.98 1.18
CA GLY A 244 -16.21 -13.11 0.25
C GLY A 244 -16.06 -12.76 -1.24
N LYS A 245 -15.82 -11.49 -1.55
CA LYS A 245 -15.58 -11.01 -2.93
C LYS A 245 -14.14 -10.56 -3.08
N LEU A 246 -13.60 -10.77 -4.29
CA LEU A 246 -12.29 -10.21 -4.66
C LEU A 246 -12.43 -8.70 -4.81
N GLU A 247 -11.62 -7.95 -4.06
CA GLU A 247 -11.66 -6.49 -4.00
C GLU A 247 -10.29 -5.92 -4.37
N TYR A 248 -10.21 -5.05 -5.41
CA TYR A 248 -8.95 -4.46 -5.86
C TYR A 248 -9.17 -3.18 -6.67
#